data_c9bd40a6c77e693c6f8744c6d09e464a
#
_entry.id   c9bd40a6c77e693c6f8744c6d09e464a
#
_cell.length_a   1.000
_cell.length_b   1.000
_cell.length_c   1.000
_cell.angle_alpha   90.00
_cell.angle_beta   90.00
_cell.angle_gamma   90.00
#
_symmetry.space_group_name_H-M   'P 1'
#
loop_
_entity.id
_entity.type
_entity.pdbx_description
1 polymer ?
#
loop_
_entity_poly.entity_id
_entity_poly.type
_entity_poly.pdbx_seq_one_letter_code
_entity_poly.pdbx_strand_id
1 'polypeptide(L)'
;MTHINIKEILWKLHIDSLTAMQQTTVEEYRKGKDLVLLSPTGSGKTIAYLLPLVQSLKNENVLQAVVLVPSRELALQIEQVFKSMGTGIPVMSCYGGRPAMDEHRTMKSLNPQVIIG
;
A
#
# COMPACT_ATOMS: atom_id res chain seq x y z
N MET A 1 4.77 3.98 18.54
CA MET A 1 4.07 3.13 17.59
C MET A 1 3.10 3.95 16.76
N THR A 2 3.14 3.84 15.45
CA THR A 2 2.20 4.54 14.60
C THR A 2 0.84 3.87 14.69
N HIS A 3 -0.15 4.59 15.16
CA HIS A 3 -1.51 4.06 15.25
C HIS A 3 -2.26 4.44 13.98
N ILE A 4 -2.53 3.45 13.13
CA ILE A 4 -3.21 3.68 11.87
C ILE A 4 -4.72 3.61 12.09
N ASN A 5 -5.39 4.73 11.83
CA ASN A 5 -6.84 4.85 12.00
C ASN A 5 -7.52 4.78 10.63
N ILE A 6 -8.31 3.73 10.40
CA ILE A 6 -9.02 3.55 9.14
C ILE A 6 -9.96 4.71 8.85
N LYS A 7 -10.64 5.25 9.85
CA LYS A 7 -11.58 6.36 9.64
C LYS A 7 -10.89 7.60 9.09
N GLU A 8 -9.70 7.92 9.59
CA GLU A 8 -8.91 9.03 9.06
C GLU A 8 -8.48 8.79 7.62
N ILE A 9 -8.07 7.57 7.30
CA ILE A 9 -7.67 7.20 5.94
C ILE A 9 -8.86 7.37 4.99
N LEU A 10 -10.01 6.84 5.35
CA LEU A 10 -11.21 6.95 4.51
C LEU A 10 -11.62 8.41 4.31
N TRP A 11 -11.52 9.22 5.35
CA TRP A 11 -11.81 10.65 5.24
C TRP A 11 -10.86 11.34 4.26
N LYS A 12 -9.57 11.05 4.34
CA LYS A 12 -8.56 11.62 3.42
C LYS A 12 -8.76 11.17 1.99
N LEU A 13 -9.29 9.98 1.78
CA LEU A 13 -9.58 9.43 0.46
C LEU A 13 -10.96 9.82 -0.07
N HIS A 14 -11.75 10.56 0.69
CA HIS A 14 -13.13 10.93 0.36
C HIS A 14 -14.03 9.70 0.18
N ILE A 15 -13.84 8.68 1.01
CA ILE A 15 -14.64 7.46 1.01
C ILE A 15 -15.52 7.45 2.25
N ASP A 16 -16.84 7.34 2.05
CA ASP A 16 -17.81 7.35 3.16
C ASP A 16 -17.76 6.05 3.96
N SER A 17 -17.70 4.92 3.28
CA SER A 17 -17.64 3.61 3.93
C SER A 17 -16.99 2.58 3.01
N LEU A 18 -16.49 1.50 3.60
CA LEU A 18 -15.92 0.39 2.84
C LEU A 18 -17.02 -0.40 2.13
N THR A 19 -16.71 -0.89 0.92
CA THR A 19 -17.56 -1.86 0.24
C THR A 19 -17.53 -3.21 0.96
N ALA A 20 -18.50 -4.08 0.66
CA ALA A 20 -18.51 -5.43 1.24
C ALA A 20 -17.22 -6.19 0.90
N MET A 21 -16.73 -6.07 -0.33
CA MET A 21 -15.49 -6.72 -0.76
C MET A 21 -14.30 -6.19 0.04
N GLN A 22 -14.21 -4.90 0.26
CA GLN A 22 -13.14 -4.30 1.04
C GLN A 22 -13.18 -4.76 2.50
N GLN A 23 -14.35 -4.77 3.12
CA GLN A 23 -14.52 -5.25 4.49
C GLN A 23 -14.09 -6.70 4.64
N THR A 24 -14.54 -7.56 3.74
CA THR A 24 -14.19 -8.98 3.75
C THR A 24 -12.68 -9.18 3.60
N THR A 25 -12.05 -8.42 2.69
CA THR A 25 -10.60 -8.50 2.48
C THR A 25 -9.83 -8.10 3.74
N VAL A 26 -10.23 -7.01 4.38
CA VAL A 26 -9.59 -6.57 5.63
C VAL A 26 -9.71 -7.64 6.72
N GLU A 27 -10.90 -8.22 6.88
CA GLU A 27 -11.14 -9.25 7.89
C GLU A 27 -10.32 -10.51 7.63
N GLU A 28 -10.31 -10.99 6.38
CA GLU A 28 -9.56 -12.20 6.03
C GLU A 28 -8.05 -11.99 6.14
N TYR A 29 -7.55 -10.80 5.77
CA TYR A 29 -6.14 -10.46 5.92
C TYR A 29 -5.70 -10.56 7.39
N ARG A 30 -6.52 -10.08 8.30
CA ARG A 30 -6.22 -10.10 9.75
C ARG A 30 -6.07 -11.51 10.30
N LYS A 31 -6.65 -12.50 9.64
CA LYS A 31 -6.53 -13.92 10.05
C LYS A 31 -5.16 -14.51 9.72
N GLY A 32 -4.29 -13.76 9.01
CA GLY A 32 -2.94 -14.19 8.71
C GLY A 32 -2.81 -15.21 7.60
N LYS A 33 -3.84 -15.37 6.78
CA LYS A 33 -3.85 -16.33 5.67
C LYS A 33 -3.48 -15.64 4.36
N ASP A 34 -2.94 -16.42 3.43
CA ASP A 34 -2.77 -15.97 2.05
C ASP A 34 -4.15 -15.79 1.41
N LEU A 35 -4.29 -14.74 0.60
CA LEU A 35 -5.57 -14.40 -0.01
C LEU A 35 -5.43 -14.25 -1.52
N VAL A 36 -6.49 -14.64 -2.24
CA VAL A 36 -6.68 -14.31 -3.64
C VAL A 36 -7.94 -13.46 -3.74
N LEU A 37 -7.80 -12.22 -4.19
CA LEU A 37 -8.92 -11.31 -4.32
C LEU A 37 -9.30 -11.17 -5.80
N LEU A 38 -10.48 -11.68 -6.15
CA LEU A 38 -11.03 -11.58 -7.49
C LEU A 38 -12.18 -10.56 -7.48
N SER A 39 -12.03 -9.53 -8.30
CA SER A 39 -13.00 -8.44 -8.34
C SER A 39 -12.82 -7.66 -9.64
N PRO A 40 -13.88 -7.06 -10.19
CA PRO A 40 -13.77 -6.27 -11.42
C PRO A 40 -12.82 -5.08 -11.28
N THR A 41 -12.25 -4.63 -12.41
CA THR A 41 -11.48 -3.39 -12.47
C THR A 41 -12.34 -2.22 -12.00
N GLY A 42 -11.75 -1.33 -11.20
CA GLY A 42 -12.48 -0.16 -10.68
C GLY A 42 -13.34 -0.44 -9.46
N SER A 43 -13.26 -1.65 -8.87
CA SER A 43 -14.07 -2.02 -7.71
C SER A 43 -13.46 -1.62 -6.36
N GLY A 44 -12.26 -1.00 -6.37
CA GLY A 44 -11.58 -0.60 -5.13
C GLY A 44 -10.66 -1.65 -4.54
N LYS A 45 -10.12 -2.55 -5.37
CA LYS A 45 -9.19 -3.60 -4.91
C LYS A 45 -7.94 -3.02 -4.24
N THR A 46 -7.39 -1.93 -4.77
CA THR A 46 -6.18 -1.32 -4.22
C THR A 46 -6.38 -0.93 -2.76
N ILE A 47 -7.48 -0.27 -2.45
CA ILE A 47 -7.81 0.09 -1.07
C ILE A 47 -8.04 -1.18 -0.24
N ALA A 48 -8.69 -2.19 -0.82
CA ALA A 48 -9.00 -3.43 -0.11
C ALA A 48 -7.77 -4.11 0.48
N TYR A 49 -6.62 -4.10 -0.24
CA TYR A 49 -5.41 -4.73 0.28
C TYR A 49 -4.46 -3.73 0.96
N LEU A 50 -4.44 -2.46 0.55
CA LEU A 50 -3.56 -1.48 1.20
C LEU A 50 -3.98 -1.16 2.63
N LEU A 51 -5.27 -1.11 2.92
CA LEU A 51 -5.74 -0.82 4.27
C LEU A 51 -5.23 -1.82 5.30
N PRO A 52 -5.45 -3.14 5.13
CA PRO A 52 -4.92 -4.09 6.10
C PRO A 52 -3.39 -4.16 6.07
N LEU A 53 -2.77 -3.90 4.91
CA LEU A 53 -1.33 -3.86 4.81
C LEU A 53 -0.75 -2.79 5.73
N VAL A 54 -1.22 -1.55 5.63
CA VAL A 54 -0.68 -0.46 6.45
C VAL A 54 -0.96 -0.67 7.94
N GLN A 55 -2.08 -1.30 8.28
CA GLN A 55 -2.38 -1.64 9.67
C GLN A 55 -1.46 -2.70 10.24
N SER A 56 -0.92 -3.57 9.39
CA SER A 56 -0.02 -4.65 9.81
C SER A 56 1.43 -4.20 9.95
N LEU A 57 1.79 -3.02 9.44
CA LEU A 57 3.16 -2.54 9.51
C LEU A 57 3.54 -2.16 10.93
N LYS A 58 4.77 -2.53 11.32
CA LYS A 58 5.33 -2.17 12.61
C LYS A 58 6.04 -0.83 12.52
N ASN A 59 6.16 -0.13 13.63
CA ASN A 59 6.87 1.14 13.69
C ASN A 59 8.39 0.90 13.71
N GLU A 60 8.90 0.40 12.59
CA GLU A 60 10.31 0.10 12.40
C GLU A 60 10.76 0.64 11.05
N ASN A 61 11.96 1.23 11.00
CA ASN A 61 12.52 1.81 9.77
C ASN A 61 13.18 0.75 8.91
N VAL A 62 12.46 -0.33 8.61
CA VAL A 62 12.93 -1.43 7.77
C VAL A 62 11.88 -1.76 6.72
N LEU A 63 12.31 -2.36 5.62
CA LEU A 63 11.40 -2.83 4.59
C LEU A 63 10.53 -3.97 5.15
N GLN A 64 9.22 -3.83 5.06
CA GLN A 64 8.27 -4.80 5.61
C GLN A 64 7.33 -5.39 4.57
N ALA A 65 7.11 -4.70 3.45
CA ALA A 65 6.16 -5.16 2.44
C ALA A 65 6.62 -4.81 1.03
N VAL A 66 6.30 -5.69 0.09
CA VAL A 66 6.55 -5.47 -1.34
C VAL A 66 5.25 -5.70 -2.08
N VAL A 67 4.87 -4.77 -2.94
CA VAL A 67 3.71 -4.88 -3.82
C VAL A 67 4.22 -5.06 -5.25
N LEU A 68 3.97 -6.23 -5.83
CA LEU A 68 4.41 -6.52 -7.19
C LEU A 68 3.31 -6.16 -8.19
N VAL A 69 3.69 -5.47 -9.25
CA VAL A 69 2.75 -5.03 -10.29
C VAL A 69 3.34 -5.29 -11.69
N PRO A 70 2.47 -5.45 -12.71
CA PRO A 70 2.94 -5.77 -14.06
C PRO A 70 3.43 -4.58 -14.88
N SER A 71 3.18 -3.34 -14.44
CA SER A 71 3.53 -2.17 -15.22
C SER A 71 3.96 -1.00 -14.36
N ARG A 72 4.74 -0.10 -14.97
CA ARG A 72 5.17 1.15 -14.35
C ARG A 72 3.99 2.04 -13.98
N GLU A 73 3.00 2.13 -14.89
CA GLU A 73 1.83 2.97 -14.67
C GLU A 73 1.05 2.52 -13.45
N LEU A 74 0.88 1.21 -13.28
CA LEU A 74 0.18 0.69 -12.11
C LEU A 74 0.97 0.92 -10.83
N ALA A 75 2.30 0.78 -10.88
CA ALA A 75 3.15 1.09 -9.72
C ALA A 75 2.95 2.53 -9.25
N LEU A 76 2.93 3.48 -10.20
CA LEU A 76 2.74 4.90 -9.88
C LEU A 76 1.35 5.20 -9.35
N GLN A 77 0.31 4.54 -9.89
CA GLN A 77 -1.06 4.69 -9.40
C GLN A 77 -1.19 4.21 -7.95
N ILE A 78 -0.62 3.04 -7.65
CA ILE A 78 -0.68 2.48 -6.29
C ILE A 78 0.11 3.35 -5.32
N GLU A 79 1.28 3.83 -5.72
CA GLU A 79 2.06 4.76 -4.89
C GLU A 79 1.26 6.01 -4.56
N GLN A 80 0.55 6.56 -5.54
CA GLN A 80 -0.26 7.75 -5.34
C GLN A 80 -1.42 7.50 -4.38
N VAL A 81 -2.10 6.37 -4.51
CA VAL A 81 -3.14 5.97 -3.57
C VAL A 81 -2.56 5.82 -2.16
N PHE A 82 -1.41 5.16 -2.04
CA PHE A 82 -0.74 4.98 -0.76
C PHE A 82 -0.44 6.31 -0.08
N LYS A 83 0.13 7.26 -0.83
CA LYS A 83 0.42 8.60 -0.31
C LYS A 83 -0.84 9.36 0.07
N SER A 84 -1.92 9.19 -0.70
CA SER A 84 -3.21 9.84 -0.43
C SER A 84 -3.85 9.35 0.87
N MET A 85 -3.47 8.16 1.34
CA MET A 85 -3.94 7.65 2.63
C MET A 85 -3.40 8.46 3.81
N GLY A 86 -2.33 9.22 3.59
CA GLY A 86 -1.80 10.15 4.59
C GLY A 86 -1.25 9.49 5.85
N THR A 87 -0.68 8.28 5.74
CA THR A 87 -0.17 7.56 6.90
C THR A 87 1.21 8.04 7.37
N GLY A 88 1.95 8.76 6.51
CA GLY A 88 3.33 9.15 6.80
C GLY A 88 4.34 8.02 6.65
N ILE A 89 3.92 6.83 6.25
CA ILE A 89 4.81 5.68 6.06
C ILE A 89 5.62 5.87 4.78
N PRO A 90 6.96 5.78 4.82
CA PRO A 90 7.79 5.90 3.62
C PRO A 90 7.52 4.75 2.64
N VAL A 91 7.24 5.10 1.38
CA VAL A 91 6.98 4.17 0.30
C VAL A 91 7.85 4.55 -0.90
N MET A 92 8.31 3.56 -1.65
CA MET A 92 9.15 3.76 -2.82
C MET A 92 8.64 2.91 -3.98
N SER A 93 8.55 3.50 -5.18
CA SER A 93 8.29 2.76 -6.41
C SER A 93 9.59 2.43 -7.10
N CYS A 94 9.75 1.16 -7.50
CA CYS A 94 10.88 0.68 -8.27
C CYS A 94 10.35 0.17 -9.61
N TYR A 95 10.82 0.73 -10.73
CA TYR A 95 10.37 0.34 -12.05
C TYR A 95 11.49 0.53 -13.07
N GLY A 96 11.34 -0.10 -14.24
CA GLY A 96 12.31 0.03 -15.32
C GLY A 96 12.45 1.47 -15.84
N GLY A 97 13.59 1.78 -16.44
CA GLY A 97 13.88 3.09 -16.97
C GLY A 97 14.60 4.05 -16.03
N ARG A 98 14.84 3.63 -14.79
CA ARG A 98 15.66 4.38 -13.84
C ARG A 98 17.00 3.67 -13.63
N PRO A 99 18.14 4.40 -13.53
CA PRO A 99 19.39 3.76 -13.17
C PRO A 99 19.31 3.06 -11.81
N ALA A 100 19.84 1.85 -11.73
CA ALA A 100 19.82 1.08 -10.49
C ALA A 100 20.50 1.83 -9.33
N MET A 101 21.52 2.62 -9.64
CA MET A 101 22.25 3.41 -8.64
C MET A 101 21.36 4.50 -8.03
N ASP A 102 20.47 5.11 -8.81
CA ASP A 102 19.54 6.13 -8.33
C ASP A 102 18.51 5.50 -7.39
N GLU A 103 18.00 4.31 -7.73
CA GLU A 103 17.09 3.58 -6.85
C GLU A 103 17.76 3.20 -5.54
N HIS A 104 19.02 2.77 -5.60
CA HIS A 104 19.78 2.41 -4.42
C HIS A 104 19.99 3.62 -3.48
N ARG A 105 20.31 4.79 -4.05
CA ARG A 105 20.46 6.03 -3.26
C ARG A 105 19.14 6.44 -2.62
N THR A 106 18.04 6.36 -3.36
CA THR A 106 16.72 6.68 -2.84
C THR A 106 16.36 5.75 -1.71
N MET A 107 16.64 4.45 -1.87
CA MET A 107 16.37 3.46 -0.83
C MET A 107 17.13 3.77 0.47
N LYS A 108 18.40 4.14 0.36
CA LYS A 108 19.21 4.51 1.53
C LYS A 108 18.73 5.76 2.24
N SER A 109 18.33 6.78 1.48
CA SER A 109 17.90 8.06 2.06
C SER A 109 16.48 8.00 2.60
N LEU A 110 15.59 7.26 1.94
CA LEU A 110 14.16 7.19 2.30
C LEU A 110 13.88 6.16 3.40
N ASN A 111 14.64 5.07 3.47
CA ASN A 111 14.35 3.93 4.34
C ASN A 111 12.90 3.46 4.18
N PRO A 112 12.48 3.04 2.97
CA PRO A 112 11.07 2.71 2.75
C PRO A 112 10.65 1.49 3.57
N GLN A 113 9.43 1.53 4.08
CA GLN A 113 8.80 0.37 4.71
C GLN A 113 8.04 -0.45 3.69
N VAL A 114 7.66 0.14 2.56
CA VAL A 114 6.93 -0.52 1.48
C VAL A 114 7.59 -0.18 0.14
N ILE A 115 7.80 -1.18 -0.68
CA ILE A 115 8.26 -1.02 -2.06
C ILE A 115 7.17 -1.50 -3.01
N ILE A 116 6.91 -0.73 -4.06
CA ILE A 116 5.97 -1.06 -5.13
C ILE A 116 6.76 -1.17 -6.43
N GLY A 117 6.66 -2.30 -7.09
CA GLY A 117 7.42 -2.46 -8.32
C GLY A 117 7.20 -3.74 -9.12
#